data_b98be523b8456f267797b6bfddbd0b9b
#
_entry.id   b98be523b8456f267797b6bfddbd0b9b
#
_cell.length_a   1.000
_cell.length_b   1.000
_cell.length_c   1.000
_cell.angle_alpha   90.00
_cell.angle_beta   90.00
_cell.angle_gamma   90.00
#
_symmetry.space_group_name_H-M   'P 1'
#
loop_
_entity.id
_entity.type
_entity.pdbx_description
1 polymer ?
#
loop_
_entity_poly.entity_id
_entity_poly.type
_entity_poly.pdbx_seq_one_letter_code
_entity_poly.pdbx_strand_id
1 'polypeptide(L)'
;MATIPQLRNRLLEGFSEKQADLLAHVVIEAHDDLVNQADFHALTGVVRELADAQKELADAQRRTEERVEELADAQKRTEGTLTDVVKTQQKMLIRLDRLDGHMLEDKVAKNLPAFLGREFRRCRVLDRAEFVEGLEPRLPEAELADLMRADVIAVAKRAEQIVHLVVEVSCTADADDLDRAVRRAAALASAGFTAIGIVACESISPQTLAAARTHGLRVLTNGWLLPEAA
;
A
#
# COMPACT_ATOMS: atom_id res chain seq x y z
N MET A 1 -10.83 8.26 82.81
CA MET A 1 -10.50 9.70 82.72
C MET A 1 -10.72 10.34 84.12
N ALA A 2 -9.80 11.16 84.61
CA ALA A 2 -10.01 11.94 85.84
C ALA A 2 -11.03 13.05 85.49
N THR A 3 -12.05 13.18 86.36
CA THR A 3 -13.05 14.26 86.21
C THR A 3 -12.50 15.57 86.79
N ILE A 4 -13.07 16.70 86.33
CA ILE A 4 -12.71 18.03 86.86
C ILE A 4 -12.67 18.02 88.41
N PRO A 5 -13.68 17.47 89.15
CA PRO A 5 -13.64 17.39 90.59
C PRO A 5 -12.47 16.54 91.14
N GLN A 6 -12.13 15.44 90.49
CA GLN A 6 -11.02 14.57 90.91
C GLN A 6 -9.64 15.22 90.71
N LEU A 7 -9.46 15.92 89.59
CA LEU A 7 -8.23 16.65 89.31
C LEU A 7 -8.07 17.86 90.21
N ARG A 8 -9.17 18.62 90.47
CA ARG A 8 -9.24 19.73 91.41
C ARG A 8 -8.84 19.29 92.80
N ASN A 9 -9.41 18.19 93.33
CA ASN A 9 -9.11 17.69 94.61
C ASN A 9 -7.61 17.33 94.80
N ARG A 10 -6.98 16.80 93.79
CA ARG A 10 -5.54 16.50 93.77
C ARG A 10 -4.69 17.77 93.76
N LEU A 11 -5.13 18.79 92.99
CA LEU A 11 -4.43 20.07 92.92
C LEU A 11 -4.55 20.92 94.20
N LEU A 12 -5.58 20.72 94.97
CA LEU A 12 -5.75 21.39 96.29
C LEU A 12 -4.68 21.01 97.29
N GLU A 13 -3.94 19.93 97.08
CA GLU A 13 -2.80 19.59 98.00
C GLU A 13 -1.62 20.57 97.85
N GLY A 14 -1.52 21.32 96.73
CA GLY A 14 -0.39 22.23 96.48
C GLY A 14 -0.75 23.63 95.99
N PHE A 15 -2.02 23.85 95.64
CA PHE A 15 -2.48 25.08 95.01
C PHE A 15 -3.69 25.68 95.78
N SER A 16 -3.88 26.99 95.69
CA SER A 16 -5.09 27.62 96.20
C SER A 16 -6.34 27.17 95.43
N GLU A 17 -7.52 27.23 96.02
CA GLU A 17 -8.79 26.75 95.45
C GLU A 17 -9.06 27.35 94.08
N LYS A 18 -8.83 28.64 93.85
CA LYS A 18 -8.95 29.31 92.57
C LYS A 18 -7.94 28.80 91.53
N GLN A 19 -6.72 28.51 91.92
CA GLN A 19 -5.68 27.98 91.01
C GLN A 19 -5.94 26.52 90.65
N ALA A 20 -6.41 25.73 91.61
CA ALA A 20 -6.78 24.33 91.36
C ALA A 20 -7.96 24.20 90.44
N ASP A 21 -8.98 25.05 90.54
CA ASP A 21 -10.10 25.11 89.64
C ASP A 21 -9.67 25.50 88.19
N LEU A 22 -8.88 26.58 88.11
CA LEU A 22 -8.40 27.02 86.79
C LEU A 22 -7.53 25.96 86.11
N LEU A 23 -6.58 25.38 86.85
CA LEU A 23 -5.71 24.34 86.29
C LEU A 23 -6.47 23.08 85.96
N ALA A 24 -7.47 22.66 86.73
CA ALA A 24 -8.29 21.49 86.40
C ALA A 24 -9.09 21.69 85.10
N HIS A 25 -9.65 22.87 84.88
CA HIS A 25 -10.36 23.20 83.67
C HIS A 25 -9.40 23.25 82.49
N VAL A 26 -8.28 23.94 82.56
CA VAL A 26 -7.31 24.06 81.48
C VAL A 26 -6.74 22.69 81.09
N VAL A 27 -6.42 21.83 82.08
CA VAL A 27 -5.88 20.49 81.76
C VAL A 27 -6.92 19.59 81.10
N ILE A 28 -8.19 19.68 81.49
CA ILE A 28 -9.24 18.88 80.87
C ILE A 28 -9.58 19.41 79.45
N GLU A 29 -9.69 20.73 79.30
CA GLU A 29 -9.91 21.37 78.04
C GLU A 29 -8.76 21.05 77.07
N ALA A 30 -7.51 21.15 77.47
CA ALA A 30 -6.35 20.74 76.66
C ALA A 30 -6.34 19.22 76.35
N HIS A 31 -6.86 18.40 77.26
CA HIS A 31 -6.98 16.95 77.01
C HIS A 31 -8.08 16.60 76.02
N ASP A 32 -9.22 17.31 76.03
CA ASP A 32 -10.33 17.12 75.12
C ASP A 32 -9.97 17.59 73.67
N ASP A 33 -9.07 18.60 73.60
CA ASP A 33 -8.52 19.07 72.33
C ASP A 33 -7.44 18.12 71.74
N LEU A 34 -6.88 17.22 72.52
CA LEU A 34 -5.94 16.21 72.02
C LEU A 34 -6.68 15.11 71.33
N VAL A 35 -6.07 14.64 70.24
CA VAL A 35 -6.55 13.46 69.49
C VAL A 35 -6.81 12.31 70.46
N ASN A 36 -8.06 11.96 70.64
CA ASN A 36 -8.42 10.91 71.61
C ASN A 36 -8.13 9.51 70.99
N GLN A 37 -8.13 8.49 71.85
CA GLN A 37 -7.81 7.11 71.42
C GLN A 37 -8.77 6.58 70.33
N ALA A 38 -10.03 7.04 70.29
CA ALA A 38 -10.99 6.69 69.29
C ALA A 38 -10.64 7.26 67.94
N ASP A 39 -10.18 8.52 67.89
CA ASP A 39 -9.73 9.18 66.64
C ASP A 39 -8.46 8.51 66.09
N PHE A 40 -7.54 8.10 66.98
CA PHE A 40 -6.35 7.35 66.58
C PHE A 40 -6.70 5.98 66.01
N HIS A 41 -7.67 5.27 66.59
CA HIS A 41 -8.16 4.01 66.05
C HIS A 41 -8.86 4.19 64.69
N ALA A 42 -9.68 5.23 64.56
CA ALA A 42 -10.35 5.56 63.29
C ALA A 42 -9.31 5.88 62.19
N LEU A 43 -8.31 6.71 62.48
CA LEU A 43 -7.23 7.01 61.54
C LEU A 43 -6.43 5.77 61.14
N THR A 44 -6.13 4.90 62.14
CA THR A 44 -5.44 3.63 61.84
C THR A 44 -6.26 2.72 60.95
N GLY A 45 -7.59 2.71 61.07
CA GLY A 45 -8.51 2.00 60.19
C GLY A 45 -8.43 2.53 58.75
N VAL A 46 -8.56 3.84 58.59
CA VAL A 46 -8.47 4.48 57.25
C VAL A 46 -7.12 4.25 56.57
N VAL A 47 -6.02 4.34 57.35
CA VAL A 47 -4.67 4.07 56.81
C VAL A 47 -4.55 2.62 56.34
N ARG A 48 -5.15 1.65 57.04
CA ARG A 48 -5.15 0.24 56.64
C ARG A 48 -5.97 0.03 55.35
N GLU A 49 -7.18 0.59 55.28
CA GLU A 49 -8.01 0.55 54.10
C GLU A 49 -7.32 1.17 52.88
N LEU A 50 -6.62 2.31 53.07
CA LEU A 50 -5.84 2.96 52.03
C LEU A 50 -4.68 2.06 51.54
N ALA A 51 -3.98 1.41 52.47
CA ALA A 51 -2.90 0.50 52.13
C ALA A 51 -3.40 -0.72 51.33
N ASP A 52 -4.55 -1.28 51.68
CA ASP A 52 -5.18 -2.38 50.95
C ASP A 52 -5.62 -1.93 49.57
N ALA A 53 -6.27 -0.78 49.44
CA ALA A 53 -6.66 -0.20 48.13
C ALA A 53 -5.45 0.11 47.26
N GLN A 54 -4.35 0.62 47.81
CA GLN A 54 -3.09 0.81 47.06
C GLN A 54 -2.51 -0.50 46.53
N LYS A 55 -2.58 -1.57 47.31
CA LYS A 55 -2.12 -2.89 46.86
C LYS A 55 -2.97 -3.43 45.73
N GLU A 56 -4.30 -3.31 45.83
CA GLU A 56 -5.21 -3.72 44.74
C GLU A 56 -4.97 -2.93 43.44
N LEU A 57 -4.73 -1.61 43.58
CA LEU A 57 -4.40 -0.74 42.44
C LEU A 57 -3.08 -1.15 41.79
N ALA A 58 -2.05 -1.44 42.57
CA ALA A 58 -0.76 -1.90 42.06
C ALA A 58 -0.90 -3.23 41.28
N ASP A 59 -1.69 -4.17 41.82
CA ASP A 59 -1.97 -5.44 41.14
C ASP A 59 -2.79 -5.25 39.85
N ALA A 60 -3.72 -4.29 39.82
CA ALA A 60 -4.47 -3.93 38.64
C ALA A 60 -3.58 -3.25 37.58
N GLN A 61 -2.68 -2.35 37.99
CA GLN A 61 -1.69 -1.74 37.11
C GLN A 61 -0.80 -2.79 36.45
N ARG A 62 -0.23 -3.70 37.21
CA ARG A 62 0.61 -4.77 36.66
C ARG A 62 -0.13 -5.60 35.63
N ARG A 63 -1.37 -5.99 35.89
CA ARG A 63 -2.19 -6.73 34.90
C ARG A 63 -2.47 -5.90 33.65
N THR A 64 -2.60 -4.60 33.78
CA THR A 64 -2.79 -3.71 32.63
C THR A 64 -1.50 -3.58 31.81
N GLU A 65 -0.36 -3.46 32.47
CA GLU A 65 0.97 -3.42 31.82
C GLU A 65 1.24 -4.71 31.04
N GLU A 66 0.99 -5.88 31.63
CA GLU A 66 1.12 -7.18 30.95
C GLU A 66 0.24 -7.27 29.69
N ARG A 67 -1.03 -6.77 29.78
CA ARG A 67 -1.92 -6.74 28.60
C ARG A 67 -1.47 -5.75 27.52
N VAL A 68 -0.92 -4.62 27.90
CA VAL A 68 -0.38 -3.65 26.94
C VAL A 68 0.82 -4.24 26.20
N GLU A 69 1.69 -4.96 26.89
CA GLU A 69 2.83 -5.64 26.28
C GLU A 69 2.37 -6.74 25.30
N GLU A 70 1.40 -7.56 25.70
CA GLU A 70 0.80 -8.58 24.80
C GLU A 70 0.17 -7.96 23.56
N LEU A 71 -0.54 -6.83 23.71
CA LEU A 71 -1.14 -6.09 22.60
C LEU A 71 -0.09 -5.49 21.68
N ALA A 72 0.98 -4.92 22.22
CA ALA A 72 2.10 -4.40 21.43
C ALA A 72 2.77 -5.50 20.58
N ASP A 73 2.97 -6.68 21.15
CA ASP A 73 3.51 -7.82 20.43
C ASP A 73 2.55 -8.37 19.36
N ALA A 74 1.25 -8.37 19.64
CA ALA A 74 0.24 -8.77 18.66
C ALA A 74 0.15 -7.75 17.50
N GLN A 75 0.23 -6.46 17.80
CA GLN A 75 0.26 -5.40 16.80
C GLN A 75 1.49 -5.55 15.89
N LYS A 76 2.68 -5.74 16.45
CA LYS A 76 3.91 -5.93 15.69
C LYS A 76 3.84 -7.14 14.75
N ARG A 77 3.25 -8.24 15.20
CA ARG A 77 2.99 -9.42 14.35
C ARG A 77 2.03 -9.10 13.21
N THR A 78 0.97 -8.36 13.49
CA THR A 78 -0.02 -7.95 12.48
C THR A 78 0.60 -7.02 11.44
N GLU A 79 1.41 -6.05 11.85
CA GLU A 79 2.15 -5.15 10.95
C GLU A 79 3.12 -5.92 10.04
N GLY A 80 3.82 -6.92 10.59
CA GLY A 80 4.65 -7.82 9.79
C GLY A 80 3.86 -8.58 8.73
N THR A 81 2.72 -9.16 9.12
CA THR A 81 1.84 -9.89 8.20
C THR A 81 1.28 -8.97 7.10
N LEU A 82 0.84 -7.76 7.45
CA LEU A 82 0.35 -6.77 6.48
C LEU A 82 1.43 -6.39 5.47
N THR A 83 2.66 -6.21 5.93
CA THR A 83 3.81 -5.93 5.06
C THR A 83 4.02 -7.05 4.04
N ASP A 84 3.93 -8.30 4.46
CA ASP A 84 4.11 -9.45 3.58
C ASP A 84 2.93 -9.62 2.61
N VAL A 85 1.71 -9.33 3.04
CA VAL A 85 0.52 -9.30 2.17
C VAL A 85 0.67 -8.26 1.08
N VAL A 86 1.07 -7.03 1.42
CA VAL A 86 1.29 -5.94 0.45
C VAL A 86 2.36 -6.33 -0.58
N LYS A 87 3.49 -6.89 -0.15
CA LYS A 87 4.53 -7.38 -1.07
C LYS A 87 4.03 -8.49 -2.00
N THR A 88 3.20 -9.37 -1.48
CA THR A 88 2.61 -10.46 -2.27
C THR A 88 1.62 -9.93 -3.29
N GLN A 89 0.77 -8.97 -2.91
CA GLN A 89 -0.14 -8.29 -3.83
C GLN A 89 0.59 -7.57 -4.96
N GLN A 90 1.67 -6.84 -4.65
CA GLN A 90 2.50 -6.19 -5.67
C GLN A 90 3.07 -7.19 -6.68
N LYS A 91 3.59 -8.34 -6.19
CA LYS A 91 4.07 -9.41 -7.08
C LYS A 91 2.95 -10.00 -7.94
N MET A 92 1.75 -10.15 -7.38
CA MET A 92 0.59 -10.63 -8.13
C MET A 92 0.16 -9.65 -9.22
N LEU A 93 0.11 -8.35 -8.94
CA LEU A 93 -0.22 -7.32 -9.93
C LEU A 93 0.75 -7.36 -11.12
N ILE A 94 2.07 -7.38 -10.86
CA ILE A 94 3.08 -7.49 -11.92
C ILE A 94 2.90 -8.75 -12.77
N ARG A 95 2.48 -9.87 -12.14
CA ARG A 95 2.23 -11.12 -12.86
C ARG A 95 0.97 -11.07 -13.71
N LEU A 96 -0.09 -10.43 -13.19
CA LEU A 96 -1.34 -10.22 -13.94
C LEU A 96 -1.11 -9.32 -15.14
N ASP A 97 -0.45 -8.17 -14.98
CA ASP A 97 -0.11 -7.26 -16.09
C ASP A 97 0.65 -8.00 -17.21
N ARG A 98 1.60 -8.88 -16.84
CA ARG A 98 2.33 -9.67 -17.83
C ARG A 98 1.44 -10.72 -18.52
N LEU A 99 0.54 -11.38 -17.78
CA LEU A 99 -0.38 -12.35 -18.36
C LEU A 99 -1.39 -11.68 -19.30
N ASP A 100 -1.92 -10.52 -18.91
CA ASP A 100 -2.84 -9.75 -19.74
C ASP A 100 -2.15 -9.29 -21.04
N GLY A 101 -0.89 -8.85 -20.98
CA GLY A 101 -0.07 -8.52 -22.14
C GLY A 101 0.05 -9.71 -23.10
N HIS A 102 0.51 -10.88 -22.62
CA HIS A 102 0.64 -12.07 -23.46
C HIS A 102 -0.68 -12.58 -24.03
N MET A 103 -1.78 -12.50 -23.24
CA MET A 103 -3.10 -12.86 -23.74
C MET A 103 -3.56 -11.92 -24.86
N LEU A 104 -3.24 -10.64 -24.78
CA LEU A 104 -3.57 -9.65 -25.80
C LEU A 104 -2.73 -9.87 -27.05
N GLU A 105 -1.42 -10.11 -26.93
CA GLU A 105 -0.53 -10.48 -28.04
C GLU A 105 -1.06 -11.70 -28.80
N ASP A 106 -1.37 -12.79 -28.09
CA ASP A 106 -1.95 -14.02 -28.66
C ASP A 106 -3.28 -13.75 -29.35
N LYS A 107 -4.15 -12.96 -28.76
CA LYS A 107 -5.45 -12.57 -29.32
C LYS A 107 -5.27 -11.77 -30.62
N VAL A 108 -4.35 -10.80 -30.59
CA VAL A 108 -4.03 -9.99 -31.77
C VAL A 108 -3.41 -10.87 -32.87
N ALA A 109 -2.40 -11.67 -32.57
CA ALA A 109 -1.76 -12.54 -33.54
C ALA A 109 -2.75 -13.50 -34.22
N LYS A 110 -3.62 -14.16 -33.47
CA LYS A 110 -4.63 -15.11 -33.98
C LYS A 110 -5.71 -14.44 -34.83
N ASN A 111 -6.12 -13.23 -34.49
CA ASN A 111 -7.25 -12.54 -35.11
C ASN A 111 -6.82 -11.38 -36.04
N LEU A 112 -5.53 -11.14 -36.19
CA LEU A 112 -5.01 -10.04 -37.01
C LEU A 112 -5.63 -9.97 -38.41
N PRO A 113 -5.80 -11.09 -39.16
CA PRO A 113 -6.44 -11.05 -40.46
C PRO A 113 -7.88 -10.53 -40.44
N ALA A 114 -8.62 -10.84 -39.36
CA ALA A 114 -10.00 -10.37 -39.20
C ALA A 114 -10.04 -8.90 -38.82
N PHE A 115 -9.14 -8.46 -37.93
CA PHE A 115 -9.06 -7.09 -37.45
C PHE A 115 -8.64 -6.08 -38.53
N LEU A 116 -7.77 -6.48 -39.43
CA LEU A 116 -7.29 -5.65 -40.53
C LEU A 116 -8.32 -5.48 -41.67
N GLY A 117 -9.33 -6.35 -41.72
CA GLY A 117 -10.48 -6.22 -42.59
C GLY A 117 -10.15 -6.20 -44.07
N ARG A 118 -10.83 -5.29 -44.82
CA ARG A 118 -10.68 -5.22 -46.28
C ARG A 118 -9.43 -4.47 -46.77
N GLU A 119 -8.83 -3.67 -45.88
CA GLU A 119 -7.68 -2.83 -46.22
C GLU A 119 -6.43 -3.68 -46.47
N PHE A 120 -6.20 -4.67 -45.61
CA PHE A 120 -5.07 -5.59 -45.73
C PHE A 120 -5.54 -7.00 -45.99
N ARG A 121 -5.55 -7.38 -47.25
CA ARG A 121 -6.02 -8.70 -47.71
C ARG A 121 -4.92 -9.75 -47.57
N ARG A 122 -5.33 -11.02 -47.46
CA ARG A 122 -4.41 -12.18 -47.41
C ARG A 122 -3.35 -12.03 -46.32
N CYS A 123 -3.74 -11.43 -45.19
CA CYS A 123 -2.84 -11.28 -44.06
C CYS A 123 -2.45 -12.66 -43.49
N ARG A 124 -1.17 -12.85 -43.30
CA ARG A 124 -0.58 -14.03 -42.66
C ARG A 124 0.47 -13.60 -41.66
N VAL A 125 0.32 -14.03 -40.43
CA VAL A 125 1.34 -13.86 -39.40
C VAL A 125 2.53 -14.75 -39.74
N LEU A 126 3.73 -14.19 -39.65
CA LEU A 126 4.98 -14.89 -39.96
C LEU A 126 5.55 -15.51 -38.67
N ASP A 127 6.28 -16.61 -38.84
CA ASP A 127 7.18 -17.02 -37.76
C ASP A 127 8.29 -15.98 -37.64
N ARG A 128 8.33 -15.34 -36.48
CA ARG A 128 9.21 -14.20 -36.26
C ARG A 128 10.68 -14.60 -36.33
N ALA A 129 11.04 -15.75 -35.71
CA ALA A 129 12.40 -16.21 -35.65
C ALA A 129 12.91 -16.52 -37.07
N GLU A 130 12.18 -17.36 -37.83
CA GLU A 130 12.52 -17.73 -39.21
C GLU A 130 12.60 -16.51 -40.13
N PHE A 131 11.65 -15.55 -39.96
CA PHE A 131 11.64 -14.35 -40.80
C PHE A 131 12.81 -13.43 -40.52
N VAL A 132 13.14 -13.17 -39.25
CA VAL A 132 14.22 -12.26 -38.86
C VAL A 132 15.58 -12.86 -39.14
N GLU A 133 15.80 -14.15 -38.91
CA GLU A 133 17.02 -14.86 -39.33
C GLU A 133 17.28 -14.72 -40.84
N GLY A 134 16.24 -14.75 -41.67
CA GLY A 134 16.34 -14.50 -43.10
C GLY A 134 16.78 -13.08 -43.49
N LEU A 135 16.81 -12.12 -42.51
CA LEU A 135 17.25 -10.75 -42.72
C LEU A 135 18.71 -10.49 -42.34
N GLU A 136 19.42 -11.46 -41.74
CA GLU A 136 20.83 -11.30 -41.29
C GLU A 136 21.75 -10.67 -42.38
N PRO A 137 21.66 -11.02 -43.67
CA PRO A 137 22.50 -10.39 -44.67
C PRO A 137 22.15 -8.93 -45.01
N ARG A 138 21.01 -8.41 -44.49
CA ARG A 138 20.44 -7.13 -44.89
C ARG A 138 20.41 -6.08 -43.78
N LEU A 139 20.47 -6.51 -42.53
CA LEU A 139 20.31 -5.63 -41.36
C LEU A 139 21.45 -5.80 -40.36
N PRO A 140 21.83 -4.73 -39.63
CA PRO A 140 22.74 -4.82 -38.54
C PRO A 140 22.16 -5.68 -37.39
N GLU A 141 23.05 -6.31 -36.60
CA GLU A 141 22.66 -7.18 -35.46
C GLU A 141 21.73 -6.48 -34.45
N ALA A 142 21.97 -5.19 -34.19
CA ALA A 142 21.14 -4.41 -33.28
C ALA A 142 19.67 -4.27 -33.76
N GLU A 143 19.46 -4.08 -35.07
CA GLU A 143 18.14 -3.99 -35.68
C GLU A 143 17.45 -5.36 -35.72
N LEU A 144 18.19 -6.43 -36.04
CA LEU A 144 17.70 -7.79 -35.95
C LEU A 144 17.25 -8.14 -34.53
N ALA A 145 18.07 -7.82 -33.54
CA ALA A 145 17.73 -8.03 -32.13
C ALA A 145 16.49 -7.23 -31.67
N ASP A 146 16.27 -6.03 -32.21
CA ASP A 146 15.05 -5.25 -31.95
C ASP A 146 13.80 -5.84 -32.68
N LEU A 147 13.93 -6.27 -33.93
CA LEU A 147 12.87 -6.96 -34.64
C LEU A 147 12.46 -8.29 -34.00
N MET A 148 13.41 -9.03 -33.44
CA MET A 148 13.12 -10.24 -32.67
C MET A 148 12.26 -9.99 -31.45
N ARG A 149 12.12 -8.76 -30.98
CA ARG A 149 11.27 -8.37 -29.87
C ARG A 149 9.93 -7.79 -30.31
N ALA A 150 9.63 -7.74 -31.61
CA ALA A 150 8.31 -7.32 -32.08
C ALA A 150 7.24 -8.31 -31.62
N ASP A 151 6.07 -7.85 -31.26
CA ASP A 151 5.02 -8.74 -30.77
C ASP A 151 4.45 -9.58 -31.89
N VAL A 152 4.13 -8.97 -33.04
CA VAL A 152 3.68 -9.69 -34.23
C VAL A 152 4.30 -9.11 -35.50
N ILE A 153 4.79 -9.98 -36.37
CA ILE A 153 5.18 -9.64 -37.73
C ILE A 153 4.25 -10.38 -38.70
N ALA A 154 3.71 -9.70 -39.69
CA ALA A 154 2.82 -10.28 -40.64
C ALA A 154 3.10 -9.76 -42.06
N VAL A 155 2.69 -10.52 -43.06
CA VAL A 155 2.66 -10.11 -44.46
C VAL A 155 1.22 -10.03 -44.93
N ALA A 156 0.90 -8.99 -45.71
CA ALA A 156 -0.43 -8.78 -46.26
C ALA A 156 -0.36 -8.13 -47.64
N LYS A 157 -1.51 -8.02 -48.31
CA LYS A 157 -1.67 -7.21 -49.52
C LYS A 157 -2.48 -5.96 -49.22
N ARG A 158 -1.94 -4.80 -49.57
CA ARG A 158 -2.65 -3.51 -49.58
C ARG A 158 -2.61 -2.93 -51.00
N ALA A 159 -3.78 -2.68 -51.60
CA ALA A 159 -3.87 -2.18 -52.96
C ALA A 159 -2.99 -2.96 -53.98
N GLU A 160 -3.02 -4.29 -53.91
CA GLU A 160 -2.24 -5.24 -54.71
C GLU A 160 -0.71 -5.26 -54.46
N GLN A 161 -0.20 -4.44 -53.54
CA GLN A 161 1.20 -4.48 -53.08
C GLN A 161 1.36 -5.39 -51.87
N ILE A 162 2.49 -6.10 -51.83
CA ILE A 162 2.88 -6.86 -50.65
C ILE A 162 3.42 -5.88 -49.62
N VAL A 163 2.86 -5.90 -48.43
CA VAL A 163 3.30 -5.08 -47.29
C VAL A 163 3.62 -5.96 -46.07
N HIS A 164 4.65 -5.58 -45.38
CA HIS A 164 5.02 -6.21 -44.09
C HIS A 164 4.48 -5.35 -42.96
N LEU A 165 3.85 -5.98 -42.02
CA LEU A 165 3.23 -5.32 -40.86
C LEU A 165 4.04 -5.66 -39.63
N VAL A 166 4.47 -4.64 -38.93
CA VAL A 166 5.05 -4.79 -37.60
C VAL A 166 4.03 -4.27 -36.60
N VAL A 167 3.56 -5.14 -35.74
CA VAL A 167 2.49 -4.84 -34.78
C VAL A 167 3.07 -4.88 -33.38
N GLU A 168 2.95 -3.75 -32.67
CA GLU A 168 3.22 -3.65 -31.26
C GLU A 168 1.90 -3.73 -30.52
N VAL A 169 1.85 -4.52 -29.45
CA VAL A 169 0.64 -4.82 -28.69
C VAL A 169 0.79 -4.32 -27.26
N SER A 170 -0.18 -3.53 -26.80
CA SER A 170 -0.18 -2.97 -25.45
C SER A 170 -1.60 -2.86 -24.91
N CYS A 171 -1.80 -3.06 -23.61
CA CYS A 171 -3.11 -2.78 -22.99
C CYS A 171 -3.45 -1.29 -23.09
N THR A 172 -2.47 -0.43 -22.83
CA THR A 172 -2.61 1.03 -22.98
C THR A 172 -1.44 1.56 -23.78
N ALA A 173 -1.71 2.02 -25.00
CA ALA A 173 -0.66 2.52 -25.89
C ALA A 173 -0.04 3.82 -25.36
N ASP A 174 1.29 3.87 -25.33
CA ASP A 174 2.08 5.01 -24.92
C ASP A 174 3.09 5.45 -25.99
N ALA A 175 3.95 6.43 -25.68
CA ALA A 175 4.95 6.94 -26.61
C ALA A 175 6.02 5.88 -26.97
N ASP A 176 6.40 5.04 -26.00
CA ASP A 176 7.41 3.99 -26.23
C ASP A 176 6.90 2.91 -27.19
N ASP A 177 5.60 2.60 -27.16
CA ASP A 177 4.96 1.69 -28.11
C ASP A 177 5.02 2.26 -29.54
N LEU A 178 4.72 3.57 -29.68
CA LEU A 178 4.82 4.25 -30.97
C LEU A 178 6.24 4.23 -31.50
N ASP A 179 7.21 4.57 -30.67
CA ASP A 179 8.63 4.61 -31.05
C ASP A 179 9.14 3.22 -31.46
N ARG A 180 8.71 2.14 -30.79
CA ARG A 180 9.04 0.77 -31.17
C ARG A 180 8.44 0.43 -32.54
N ALA A 181 7.16 0.73 -32.75
CA ALA A 181 6.49 0.44 -34.02
C ALA A 181 7.13 1.19 -35.21
N VAL A 182 7.46 2.47 -35.03
CA VAL A 182 8.15 3.29 -36.03
C VAL A 182 9.53 2.73 -36.34
N ARG A 183 10.35 2.51 -35.33
CA ARG A 183 11.73 2.04 -35.50
C ARG A 183 11.80 0.68 -36.17
N ARG A 184 10.95 -0.26 -35.76
CA ARG A 184 10.91 -1.61 -36.31
C ARG A 184 10.35 -1.64 -37.75
N ALA A 185 9.35 -0.81 -38.06
CA ALA A 185 8.88 -0.66 -39.44
C ALA A 185 9.97 -0.02 -40.33
N ALA A 186 10.71 0.97 -39.84
CA ALA A 186 11.85 1.58 -40.54
C ALA A 186 12.97 0.56 -40.82
N ALA A 187 13.27 -0.32 -39.87
CA ALA A 187 14.24 -1.41 -40.06
C ALA A 187 13.84 -2.36 -41.21
N LEU A 188 12.58 -2.76 -41.30
CA LEU A 188 12.11 -3.54 -42.42
C LEU A 188 12.17 -2.76 -43.73
N ALA A 189 11.88 -1.46 -43.71
CA ALA A 189 11.99 -0.62 -44.89
C ALA A 189 13.45 -0.52 -45.37
N SER A 190 14.42 -0.41 -44.49
CA SER A 190 15.86 -0.40 -44.83
C SER A 190 16.33 -1.72 -45.42
N ALA A 191 15.70 -2.84 -45.04
CA ALA A 191 15.93 -4.17 -45.66
C ALA A 191 15.26 -4.33 -47.03
N GLY A 192 14.58 -3.31 -47.55
CA GLY A 192 13.98 -3.32 -48.90
C GLY A 192 12.51 -3.79 -48.93
N PHE A 193 11.83 -3.83 -47.80
CA PHE A 193 10.40 -4.18 -47.74
C PHE A 193 9.53 -2.94 -47.70
N THR A 194 8.32 -3.03 -48.23
CA THR A 194 7.27 -2.07 -47.93
C THR A 194 6.73 -2.44 -46.52
N ALA A 195 6.98 -1.61 -45.53
CA ALA A 195 6.64 -1.88 -44.14
C ALA A 195 5.67 -0.85 -43.57
N ILE A 196 4.76 -1.29 -42.71
CA ILE A 196 3.78 -0.46 -41.98
C ILE A 196 3.80 -0.85 -40.52
N GLY A 197 4.02 0.16 -39.64
CA GLY A 197 3.90 -0.02 -38.23
C GLY A 197 2.44 0.07 -37.75
N ILE A 198 2.06 -0.84 -36.90
CA ILE A 198 0.72 -0.88 -36.28
C ILE A 198 0.88 -0.91 -34.76
N VAL A 199 0.10 -0.11 -34.08
CA VAL A 199 -0.05 -0.21 -32.60
C VAL A 199 -1.43 -0.79 -32.32
N ALA A 200 -1.46 -1.98 -31.71
CA ALA A 200 -2.68 -2.67 -31.30
C ALA A 200 -2.88 -2.52 -29.79
N CYS A 201 -3.99 -1.93 -29.38
CA CYS A 201 -4.22 -1.63 -27.98
C CYS A 201 -5.69 -1.77 -27.58
N GLU A 202 -5.94 -1.91 -26.28
CA GLU A 202 -7.29 -1.81 -25.73
C GLU A 202 -7.68 -0.35 -25.46
N SER A 203 -6.70 0.48 -25.06
CA SER A 203 -6.92 1.91 -24.85
C SER A 203 -5.77 2.75 -25.40
N ILE A 204 -6.11 3.95 -25.87
CA ILE A 204 -5.15 4.94 -26.37
C ILE A 204 -5.66 6.34 -26.05
N SER A 205 -4.79 7.21 -25.55
CA SER A 205 -5.14 8.60 -25.30
C SER A 205 -5.32 9.35 -26.63
N PRO A 206 -6.17 10.42 -26.68
CA PRO A 206 -6.29 11.27 -27.87
C PRO A 206 -4.95 11.86 -28.31
N GLN A 207 -4.08 12.20 -27.36
CA GLN A 207 -2.75 12.74 -27.63
C GLN A 207 -1.84 11.70 -28.28
N THR A 208 -1.79 10.49 -27.73
CA THR A 208 -1.01 9.37 -28.29
C THR A 208 -1.54 8.96 -29.67
N LEU A 209 -2.85 8.97 -29.87
CA LEU A 209 -3.47 8.70 -31.17
C LEU A 209 -3.07 9.75 -32.22
N ALA A 210 -3.05 11.03 -31.86
CA ALA A 210 -2.60 12.09 -32.76
C ALA A 210 -1.11 11.92 -33.12
N ALA A 211 -0.27 11.57 -32.16
CA ALA A 211 1.14 11.27 -32.41
C ALA A 211 1.34 10.03 -33.32
N ALA A 212 0.60 8.95 -33.10
CA ALA A 212 0.64 7.78 -33.97
C ALA A 212 0.35 8.13 -35.43
N ARG A 213 -0.67 8.96 -35.66
CA ARG A 213 -1.02 9.46 -36.99
C ARG A 213 0.08 10.31 -37.63
N THR A 214 0.71 11.19 -36.87
CA THR A 214 1.83 12.01 -37.33
C THR A 214 3.02 11.18 -37.74
N HIS A 215 3.25 10.04 -37.09
CA HIS A 215 4.30 9.07 -37.42
C HIS A 215 3.90 8.09 -38.52
N GLY A 216 2.71 8.21 -39.13
CA GLY A 216 2.23 7.31 -40.15
C GLY A 216 1.90 5.90 -39.68
N LEU A 217 1.74 5.73 -38.36
CA LEU A 217 1.34 4.44 -37.79
C LEU A 217 -0.15 4.19 -37.94
N ARG A 218 -0.50 2.93 -38.09
CA ARG A 218 -1.90 2.48 -38.01
C ARG A 218 -2.22 2.10 -36.59
N VAL A 219 -3.43 2.34 -36.17
CA VAL A 219 -3.90 2.02 -34.82
C VAL A 219 -5.04 1.02 -34.89
N LEU A 220 -4.88 -0.07 -34.18
CA LEU A 220 -5.87 -1.13 -34.00
C LEU A 220 -6.35 -1.07 -32.56
N THR A 221 -7.61 -0.73 -32.33
CA THR A 221 -8.16 -0.70 -30.95
C THR A 221 -9.42 -1.54 -30.85
N ASN A 222 -9.51 -2.35 -29.81
CA ASN A 222 -10.64 -3.26 -29.57
C ASN A 222 -11.01 -4.12 -30.79
N GLY A 223 -10.04 -4.55 -31.58
CA GLY A 223 -10.26 -5.35 -32.81
C GLY A 223 -10.70 -4.55 -34.04
N TRP A 224 -10.67 -3.21 -33.97
CA TRP A 224 -11.02 -2.34 -35.10
C TRP A 224 -9.82 -1.50 -35.53
N LEU A 225 -9.49 -1.61 -36.82
CA LEU A 225 -8.48 -0.74 -37.42
C LEU A 225 -9.08 0.65 -37.63
N LEU A 226 -8.47 1.65 -36.96
CA LEU A 226 -8.94 3.04 -37.07
C LEU A 226 -8.64 3.58 -38.51
N PRO A 227 -9.54 4.42 -39.07
CA PRO A 227 -9.31 5.04 -40.35
C PRO A 227 -8.05 5.92 -40.35
N GLU A 228 -7.37 5.99 -41.49
CA GLU A 228 -6.31 6.99 -41.70
C GLU A 228 -6.89 8.39 -41.52
N ALA A 229 -6.05 9.32 -41.01
CA ALA A 229 -6.43 10.73 -41.01
C ALA A 229 -6.57 11.19 -42.46
N ALA A 230 -7.69 11.86 -42.72
CA ALA A 230 -7.92 12.46 -44.03
C ALA A 230 -6.98 13.63 -44.29
#